data_851c121373f403cd16d0df6e0428b7e6
#
_entry.id   851c121373f403cd16d0df6e0428b7e6
#
_cell.length_a   1.000
_cell.length_b   1.000
_cell.length_c   1.000
_cell.angle_alpha   90.00
_cell.angle_beta   90.00
_cell.angle_gamma   90.00
#
_symmetry.space_group_name_H-M   'P 1'
#
loop_
_entity.id
_entity.type
_entity.pdbx_description
1 polymer ?
#
loop_
_entity_poly.entity_id
_entity_poly.type
_entity_poly.pdbx_seq_one_letter_code
_entity_poly.pdbx_strand_id
1 'polypeptide(L)'
;MQIIYLYSEGDGWDMAYFPMYINLEGKKVIVVGGGKAALRKINSLLYFGAKIAVIAPKVCDEIKAIKGINVHESNVALDILQNADIVVAATRRADINDKIGNYCKAQGIMVNVADNRELSSFLFPGVIVRGDLVVGVTTGGNSQAVSKQIRNMIDRMIPEEYDVLTRKMGAYTELANVNIKSPALREEALDELVKVALSNKCVLDDKKANKVLDKYYREDAARRNSQ
;
A
#
# COMPACT_ATOMS: atom_id res chain seq x y z
N MET A 1 18.72 -11.58 6.70
CA MET A 1 18.60 -10.45 5.75
C MET A 1 19.32 -9.25 6.35
N GLN A 2 20.50 -8.94 5.84
CA GLN A 2 21.33 -7.84 6.36
C GLN A 2 20.90 -6.55 5.67
N ILE A 3 20.22 -5.66 6.39
CA ILE A 3 19.96 -4.30 5.90
C ILE A 3 21.28 -3.56 5.99
N ILE A 4 21.97 -3.37 4.87
CA ILE A 4 23.18 -2.59 4.80
C ILE A 4 22.79 -1.12 4.88
N TYR A 5 22.93 -0.52 6.06
CA TYR A 5 22.93 0.94 6.21
C TYR A 5 24.29 1.46 5.75
N LEU A 6 24.38 1.94 4.51
CA LEU A 6 25.53 2.75 4.09
C LEU A 6 25.34 4.15 4.67
N TYR A 7 25.81 4.35 5.90
CA TYR A 7 26.01 5.69 6.44
C TYR A 7 27.27 6.28 5.80
N SER A 8 27.13 7.27 4.94
CA SER A 8 28.22 8.19 4.64
C SER A 8 28.19 9.29 5.69
N GLU A 9 29.22 9.37 6.53
CA GLU A 9 29.42 10.51 7.42
C GLU A 9 29.62 11.76 6.55
N GLY A 10 28.62 12.65 6.47
CA GLY A 10 28.75 13.94 5.81
C GLY A 10 27.54 14.49 5.08
N ASP A 11 26.71 13.65 4.47
CA ASP A 11 25.50 14.11 3.79
C ASP A 11 24.28 13.66 4.59
N GLY A 12 23.68 14.61 5.32
CA GLY A 12 22.44 14.34 6.06
C GLY A 12 21.38 13.79 5.10
N TRP A 13 20.99 12.50 5.30
CA TRP A 13 19.88 11.91 4.58
C TRP A 13 18.60 12.62 5.06
N ASP A 14 18.18 13.62 4.31
CA ASP A 14 16.93 14.35 4.54
C ASP A 14 15.71 13.54 4.09
N MET A 15 15.71 12.23 4.40
CA MET A 15 14.62 11.30 4.12
C MET A 15 13.72 11.20 5.35
N ALA A 16 12.75 12.13 5.43
CA ALA A 16 11.80 12.16 6.54
C ALA A 16 10.67 11.10 6.41
N TYR A 17 10.51 10.43 5.25
CA TYR A 17 9.39 9.53 5.02
C TYR A 17 9.78 8.06 5.14
N PHE A 18 9.22 7.39 6.14
CA PHE A 18 9.34 5.95 6.32
C PHE A 18 8.26 5.22 5.52
N PRO A 19 8.61 4.17 4.72
CA PRO A 19 7.61 3.38 4.00
C PRO A 19 6.79 2.54 4.98
N MET A 20 5.48 2.77 4.99
CA MET A 20 4.53 2.13 5.89
C MET A 20 3.22 1.88 5.14
N TYR A 21 2.58 0.73 5.38
CA TYR A 21 1.26 0.41 4.87
C TYR A 21 0.21 0.67 5.94
N ILE A 22 -0.85 1.39 5.58
CA ILE A 22 -1.94 1.78 6.48
C ILE A 22 -3.20 1.05 6.04
N ASN A 23 -3.89 0.41 6.98
CA ASN A 23 -5.23 -0.13 6.72
C ASN A 23 -6.22 1.04 6.57
N LEU A 24 -6.76 1.19 5.34
CA LEU A 24 -7.73 2.22 4.99
C LEU A 24 -9.18 1.74 5.06
N GLU A 25 -9.43 0.47 5.33
CA GLU A 25 -10.78 -0.07 5.39
C GLU A 25 -11.62 0.71 6.42
N GLY A 26 -12.70 1.30 5.93
CA GLY A 26 -13.62 2.10 6.75
C GLY A 26 -13.11 3.46 7.22
N LYS A 27 -11.84 3.83 6.95
CA LYS A 27 -11.27 5.12 7.30
C LYS A 27 -11.96 6.27 6.56
N LYS A 28 -12.23 7.34 7.29
CA LYS A 28 -12.87 8.55 6.76
C LYS A 28 -11.82 9.43 6.10
N VAL A 29 -11.91 9.60 4.80
CA VAL A 29 -11.00 10.45 4.03
C VAL A 29 -11.77 11.64 3.45
N ILE A 30 -11.34 12.85 3.76
CA ILE A 30 -11.86 14.07 3.15
C ILE A 30 -10.90 14.53 2.07
N VAL A 31 -11.40 14.61 0.84
CA VAL A 31 -10.65 15.15 -0.30
C VAL A 31 -11.18 16.55 -0.62
N VAL A 32 -10.36 17.55 -0.41
CA VAL A 32 -10.69 18.94 -0.77
C VAL A 32 -10.13 19.24 -2.16
N GLY A 33 -11.04 19.35 -3.11
CA GLY A 33 -10.73 19.54 -4.53
C GLY A 33 -11.57 18.65 -5.42
N GLY A 34 -12.00 19.16 -6.57
CA GLY A 34 -12.92 18.48 -7.51
C GLY A 34 -12.34 18.27 -8.91
N GLY A 35 -11.03 18.36 -9.10
CA GLY A 35 -10.38 18.24 -10.40
C GLY A 35 -9.62 16.93 -10.59
N LYS A 36 -8.87 16.83 -11.71
CA LYS A 36 -8.09 15.64 -12.09
C LYS A 36 -7.07 15.18 -11.03
N ALA A 37 -6.48 16.12 -10.27
CA ALA A 37 -5.56 15.77 -9.20
C ALA A 37 -6.27 15.04 -8.05
N ALA A 38 -7.43 15.54 -7.64
CA ALA A 38 -8.29 14.90 -6.65
C ALA A 38 -8.77 13.51 -7.14
N LEU A 39 -9.25 13.42 -8.39
CA LEU A 39 -9.72 12.16 -8.99
C LEU A 39 -8.66 11.04 -8.91
N ARG A 40 -7.40 11.33 -9.25
CA ARG A 40 -6.33 10.33 -9.16
C ARG A 40 -6.14 9.80 -7.74
N LYS A 41 -6.21 10.69 -6.73
CA LYS A 41 -6.05 10.32 -5.33
C LYS A 41 -7.27 9.55 -4.81
N ILE A 42 -8.48 9.97 -5.21
CA ILE A 42 -9.73 9.28 -4.89
C ILE A 42 -9.68 7.83 -5.39
N ASN A 43 -9.32 7.62 -6.66
CA ASN A 43 -9.24 6.28 -7.25
C ASN A 43 -8.24 5.38 -6.51
N SER A 44 -7.09 5.93 -6.10
CA SER A 44 -6.12 5.19 -5.30
C SER A 44 -6.68 4.79 -3.94
N LEU A 45 -7.37 5.70 -3.25
CA LEU A 45 -7.92 5.46 -1.91
C LEU A 45 -9.09 4.48 -1.91
N LEU A 46 -9.96 4.56 -2.92
CA LEU A 46 -11.13 3.66 -3.06
C LEU A 46 -10.72 2.20 -3.19
N TYR A 47 -9.63 1.94 -3.90
CA TYR A 47 -9.12 0.57 -4.06
C TYR A 47 -8.84 -0.11 -2.71
N PHE A 48 -8.49 0.67 -1.69
CA PHE A 48 -8.16 0.20 -0.34
C PHE A 48 -9.30 0.36 0.68
N GLY A 49 -10.54 0.55 0.23
CA GLY A 49 -11.73 0.52 1.10
C GLY A 49 -11.98 1.79 1.93
N ALA A 50 -11.36 2.93 1.58
CA ALA A 50 -11.59 4.19 2.26
C ALA A 50 -13.01 4.73 2.03
N LYS A 51 -13.62 5.32 3.06
CA LYS A 51 -14.88 6.09 2.98
C LYS A 51 -14.56 7.54 2.61
N ILE A 52 -14.89 7.94 1.40
CA ILE A 52 -14.47 9.23 0.84
C ILE A 52 -15.60 10.24 0.83
N ALA A 53 -15.30 11.43 1.32
CA ALA A 53 -16.08 12.63 1.11
C ALA A 53 -15.26 13.63 0.28
N VAL A 54 -15.86 14.20 -0.77
CA VAL A 54 -15.23 15.21 -1.63
C VAL A 54 -15.89 16.55 -1.38
N ILE A 55 -15.08 17.59 -1.14
CA ILE A 55 -15.56 18.94 -0.91
C ILE A 55 -14.87 19.90 -1.89
N ALA A 56 -15.64 20.53 -2.77
CA ALA A 56 -15.12 21.53 -3.69
C ALA A 56 -16.26 22.39 -4.25
N PRO A 57 -16.04 23.68 -4.57
CA PRO A 57 -17.07 24.52 -5.21
C PRO A 57 -17.53 24.00 -6.57
N LYS A 58 -16.66 23.25 -7.25
CA LYS A 58 -16.95 22.58 -8.53
C LYS A 58 -16.27 21.24 -8.59
N VAL A 59 -17.04 20.19 -8.87
CA VAL A 59 -16.56 18.80 -8.97
C VAL A 59 -16.73 18.31 -10.41
N CYS A 60 -15.70 17.66 -10.98
CA CYS A 60 -15.79 17.12 -12.34
C CYS A 60 -16.73 15.91 -12.40
N ASP A 61 -17.27 15.67 -13.59
CA ASP A 61 -18.29 14.62 -13.78
C ASP A 61 -17.76 13.22 -13.51
N GLU A 62 -16.48 12.99 -13.76
CA GLU A 62 -15.85 11.71 -13.47
C GLU A 62 -15.84 11.40 -11.96
N ILE A 63 -15.68 12.39 -11.09
CA ILE A 63 -15.78 12.21 -9.63
C ILE A 63 -17.25 11.97 -9.25
N LYS A 64 -18.19 12.77 -9.81
CA LYS A 64 -19.63 12.62 -9.54
C LYS A 64 -20.17 11.26 -9.94
N ALA A 65 -19.59 10.64 -10.97
CA ALA A 65 -19.98 9.31 -11.46
C ALA A 65 -19.50 8.16 -10.55
N ILE A 66 -18.58 8.41 -9.61
CA ILE A 66 -18.07 7.39 -8.71
C ILE A 66 -19.15 7.03 -7.67
N LYS A 67 -19.54 5.76 -7.62
CA LYS A 67 -20.49 5.27 -6.63
C LYS A 67 -19.81 5.08 -5.26
N GLY A 68 -20.55 5.33 -4.19
CA GLY A 68 -20.08 5.05 -2.82
C GLY A 68 -19.24 6.16 -2.19
N ILE A 69 -19.11 7.33 -2.83
CA ILE A 69 -18.51 8.53 -2.24
C ILE A 69 -19.56 9.60 -1.99
N ASN A 70 -19.28 10.47 -1.01
CA ASN A 70 -20.11 11.63 -0.73
C ASN A 70 -19.52 12.87 -1.41
N VAL A 71 -20.31 13.57 -2.23
CA VAL A 71 -19.85 14.78 -2.92
C VAL A 71 -20.61 16.00 -2.41
N HIS A 72 -19.86 17.02 -1.95
CA HIS A 72 -20.37 18.29 -1.48
C HIS A 72 -19.83 19.43 -2.35
N GLU A 73 -20.68 20.04 -3.17
CA GLU A 73 -20.29 21.19 -4.01
C GLU A 73 -20.38 22.50 -3.18
N SER A 74 -19.38 22.72 -2.33
CA SER A 74 -19.28 23.89 -1.44
C SER A 74 -17.83 24.25 -1.19
N ASN A 75 -17.61 25.44 -0.60
CA ASN A 75 -16.31 25.76 -0.03
C ASN A 75 -16.07 24.92 1.22
N VAL A 76 -14.82 24.54 1.46
CA VAL A 76 -14.47 23.80 2.68
C VAL A 76 -14.48 24.74 3.89
N ALA A 77 -15.15 24.32 4.95
CA ALA A 77 -14.98 24.85 6.30
C ALA A 77 -13.94 24.00 7.03
N LEU A 78 -12.96 24.61 7.69
CA LEU A 78 -11.83 23.86 8.26
C LEU A 78 -12.24 22.94 9.41
N ASP A 79 -13.27 23.31 10.17
CA ASP A 79 -13.81 22.54 11.30
C ASP A 79 -14.36 21.17 10.87
N ILE A 80 -14.89 21.06 9.66
CA ILE A 80 -15.38 19.76 9.14
C ILE A 80 -14.27 18.73 9.00
N LEU A 81 -13.01 19.17 8.84
CA LEU A 81 -11.85 18.30 8.69
C LEU A 81 -11.52 17.52 9.96
N GLN A 82 -11.96 17.96 11.14
CA GLN A 82 -11.79 17.22 12.42
C GLN A 82 -12.44 15.84 12.42
N ASN A 83 -13.42 15.63 11.54
CA ASN A 83 -14.11 14.35 11.41
C ASN A 83 -13.39 13.33 10.51
N ALA A 84 -12.22 13.69 9.96
CA ALA A 84 -11.46 12.84 9.05
C ALA A 84 -10.30 12.13 9.76
N ASP A 85 -10.05 10.89 9.40
CA ASP A 85 -8.80 10.18 9.71
C ASP A 85 -7.66 10.70 8.82
N ILE A 86 -7.98 11.03 7.55
CA ILE A 86 -7.03 11.50 6.53
C ILE A 86 -7.65 12.64 5.73
N VAL A 87 -6.86 13.66 5.45
CA VAL A 87 -7.24 14.77 4.58
C VAL A 87 -6.32 14.85 3.36
N VAL A 88 -6.91 15.13 2.20
CA VAL A 88 -6.19 15.37 0.96
C VAL A 88 -6.55 16.75 0.43
N ALA A 89 -5.61 17.70 0.49
CA ALA A 89 -5.76 19.01 -0.10
C ALA A 89 -5.25 19.00 -1.55
N ALA A 90 -6.17 19.03 -2.51
CA ALA A 90 -5.86 18.88 -3.94
C ALA A 90 -6.63 19.93 -4.78
N THR A 91 -6.71 21.16 -4.29
CA THR A 91 -7.30 22.28 -5.02
C THR A 91 -6.28 22.91 -5.99
N ARG A 92 -6.75 23.80 -6.86
CA ARG A 92 -5.86 24.64 -7.69
C ARG A 92 -5.31 25.86 -6.94
N ARG A 93 -5.76 26.10 -5.72
CA ARG A 93 -5.41 27.26 -4.91
C ARG A 93 -4.41 26.84 -3.83
N ALA A 94 -3.15 27.21 -4.02
CA ALA A 94 -2.08 26.90 -3.07
C ALA A 94 -2.38 27.46 -1.67
N ASP A 95 -2.91 28.70 -1.59
CA ASP A 95 -3.26 29.34 -0.33
C ASP A 95 -4.32 28.58 0.48
N ILE A 96 -5.27 27.91 -0.20
CA ILE A 96 -6.27 27.05 0.46
C ILE A 96 -5.64 25.74 0.88
N ASN A 97 -4.83 25.11 0.02
CA ASN A 97 -4.13 23.89 0.32
C ASN A 97 -3.21 24.06 1.55
N ASP A 98 -2.49 25.18 1.63
CA ASP A 98 -1.60 25.49 2.75
C ASP A 98 -2.38 25.73 4.06
N LYS A 99 -3.51 26.42 4.00
CA LYS A 99 -4.41 26.59 5.17
C LYS A 99 -4.90 25.24 5.70
N ILE A 100 -5.31 24.33 4.80
CA ILE A 100 -5.74 22.98 5.16
C ILE A 100 -4.58 22.20 5.78
N GLY A 101 -3.40 22.24 5.15
CA GLY A 101 -2.21 21.56 5.65
C GLY A 101 -1.81 22.01 7.06
N ASN A 102 -1.73 23.32 7.29
CA ASN A 102 -1.43 23.91 8.59
C ASN A 102 -2.48 23.53 9.66
N TYR A 103 -3.76 23.62 9.29
CA TYR A 103 -4.85 23.22 10.18
C TYR A 103 -4.75 21.74 10.58
N CYS A 104 -4.60 20.85 9.61
CA CYS A 104 -4.49 19.41 9.87
C CYS A 104 -3.27 19.07 10.74
N LYS A 105 -2.11 19.70 10.48
CA LYS A 105 -0.92 19.53 11.33
C LYS A 105 -1.17 19.97 12.77
N ALA A 106 -1.82 21.11 12.98
CA ALA A 106 -2.16 21.61 14.31
C ALA A 106 -3.14 20.68 15.06
N GLN A 107 -4.00 19.97 14.34
CA GLN A 107 -4.98 19.03 14.91
C GLN A 107 -4.47 17.58 14.96
N GLY A 108 -3.25 17.28 14.51
CA GLY A 108 -2.71 15.93 14.44
C GLY A 108 -3.39 15.02 13.41
N ILE A 109 -4.07 15.60 12.41
CA ILE A 109 -4.76 14.86 11.34
C ILE A 109 -3.76 14.55 10.22
N MET A 110 -3.73 13.31 9.75
CA MET A 110 -2.90 12.93 8.61
C MET A 110 -3.31 13.71 7.35
N VAL A 111 -2.36 14.40 6.72
CA VAL A 111 -2.67 15.24 5.56
C VAL A 111 -1.66 15.06 4.43
N ASN A 112 -2.17 15.01 3.20
CA ASN A 112 -1.38 15.19 1.99
C ASN A 112 -1.81 16.49 1.28
N VAL A 113 -0.88 17.39 1.12
CA VAL A 113 -1.07 18.67 0.42
C VAL A 113 -0.48 18.56 -0.96
N ALA A 114 -1.30 18.76 -2.01
CA ALA A 114 -0.81 18.74 -3.38
C ALA A 114 0.25 19.83 -3.59
N ASP A 115 1.36 19.42 -4.20
CA ASP A 115 2.50 20.27 -4.54
C ASP A 115 3.19 20.95 -3.33
N ASN A 116 2.87 20.53 -2.09
CA ASN A 116 3.53 21.02 -0.87
C ASN A 116 3.93 19.85 0.04
N ARG A 117 5.20 19.45 -0.08
CA ARG A 117 5.78 18.35 0.70
C ARG A 117 5.92 18.69 2.18
N GLU A 118 6.30 19.93 2.49
CA GLU A 118 6.55 20.38 3.86
C GLU A 118 5.30 20.35 4.74
N LEU A 119 4.15 20.59 4.14
CA LEU A 119 2.85 20.52 4.80
C LEU A 119 2.22 19.11 4.75
N SER A 120 2.83 18.17 4.06
CA SER A 120 2.33 16.79 3.97
C SER A 120 2.90 15.91 5.06
N SER A 121 2.06 15.18 5.79
CA SER A 121 2.47 14.15 6.75
C SER A 121 2.72 12.80 6.09
N PHE A 122 2.22 12.59 4.87
CA PHE A 122 2.47 11.40 4.07
C PHE A 122 2.48 11.74 2.57
N LEU A 123 3.05 10.85 1.77
CA LEU A 123 3.08 10.96 0.31
C LEU A 123 2.26 9.85 -0.33
N PHE A 124 1.65 10.14 -1.48
CA PHE A 124 1.07 9.11 -2.34
C PHE A 124 2.15 8.48 -3.21
N PRO A 125 2.48 7.20 -3.04
CA PRO A 125 3.41 6.50 -3.92
C PRO A 125 2.77 6.19 -5.27
N GLY A 126 3.57 5.84 -6.26
CA GLY A 126 3.11 5.05 -7.39
C GLY A 126 2.85 3.62 -6.92
N VAL A 127 1.64 3.11 -7.09
CA VAL A 127 1.23 1.80 -6.54
C VAL A 127 1.12 0.76 -7.65
N ILE A 128 1.55 -0.47 -7.35
CA ILE A 128 1.27 -1.69 -8.11
C ILE A 128 0.53 -2.64 -7.19
N VAL A 129 -0.53 -3.25 -7.68
CA VAL A 129 -1.34 -4.19 -6.91
C VAL A 129 -1.55 -5.47 -7.70
N ARG A 130 -1.35 -6.61 -7.03
CA ARG A 130 -1.66 -7.96 -7.52
C ARG A 130 -2.31 -8.73 -6.37
N GLY A 131 -3.63 -8.57 -6.21
CA GLY A 131 -4.35 -9.07 -5.04
C GLY A 131 -3.77 -8.48 -3.75
N ASP A 132 -3.29 -9.34 -2.85
CA ASP A 132 -2.71 -8.92 -1.56
C ASP A 132 -1.27 -8.39 -1.69
N LEU A 133 -0.61 -8.60 -2.84
CA LEU A 133 0.70 -8.02 -3.08
C LEU A 133 0.56 -6.54 -3.46
N VAL A 134 1.15 -5.68 -2.65
CA VAL A 134 1.18 -4.22 -2.89
C VAL A 134 2.62 -3.73 -2.89
N VAL A 135 2.99 -2.98 -3.94
CA VAL A 135 4.30 -2.32 -4.04
C VAL A 135 4.10 -0.82 -4.18
N GLY A 136 4.71 -0.06 -3.28
CA GLY A 136 4.73 1.40 -3.31
C GLY A 136 6.09 1.94 -3.79
N VAL A 137 6.08 2.86 -4.75
CA VAL A 137 7.29 3.47 -5.30
C VAL A 137 7.24 4.98 -5.10
N THR A 138 8.23 5.53 -4.43
CA THR A 138 8.37 6.98 -4.21
C THR A 138 9.83 7.41 -4.34
N THR A 139 10.05 8.65 -4.72
CA THR A 139 11.36 9.33 -4.66
C THR A 139 11.37 10.41 -3.58
N GLY A 140 10.55 10.23 -2.53
CA GLY A 140 10.40 11.25 -1.48
C GLY A 140 9.80 12.58 -1.98
N GLY A 141 9.12 12.56 -3.14
CA GLY A 141 8.55 13.75 -3.77
C GLY A 141 9.49 14.49 -4.72
N ASN A 142 10.76 14.10 -4.83
CA ASN A 142 11.76 14.80 -5.66
C ASN A 142 11.52 14.65 -7.16
N SER A 143 11.02 13.50 -7.62
CA SER A 143 10.77 13.29 -9.06
C SER A 143 9.63 12.30 -9.31
N GLN A 144 8.47 12.83 -9.69
CA GLN A 144 7.34 12.00 -10.14
C GLN A 144 7.65 11.20 -11.42
N ALA A 145 8.49 11.78 -12.31
CA ALA A 145 8.88 11.12 -13.55
C ALA A 145 9.71 9.86 -13.28
N VAL A 146 10.68 9.95 -12.38
CA VAL A 146 11.52 8.80 -11.98
C VAL A 146 10.68 7.76 -11.26
N SER A 147 9.85 8.15 -10.28
CA SER A 147 8.94 7.22 -9.58
C SER A 147 8.03 6.47 -10.56
N LYS A 148 7.44 7.17 -11.54
CA LYS A 148 6.60 6.58 -12.58
C LYS A 148 7.38 5.57 -13.43
N GLN A 149 8.60 5.90 -13.82
CA GLN A 149 9.42 5.02 -14.66
C GLN A 149 9.80 3.74 -13.92
N ILE A 150 10.26 3.87 -12.67
CA ILE A 150 10.59 2.72 -11.81
C ILE A 150 9.33 1.88 -11.54
N ARG A 151 8.21 2.52 -11.20
CA ARG A 151 6.93 1.83 -11.02
C ARG A 151 6.56 1.01 -12.25
N ASN A 152 6.70 1.56 -13.47
CA ASN A 152 6.40 0.85 -14.72
C ASN A 152 7.38 -0.30 -15.01
N MET A 153 8.64 -0.18 -14.57
CA MET A 153 9.61 -1.28 -14.68
C MET A 153 9.23 -2.44 -13.77
N ILE A 154 8.95 -2.15 -12.51
CA ILE A 154 8.53 -3.16 -11.52
C ILE A 154 7.20 -3.82 -11.94
N ASP A 155 6.23 -3.04 -12.43
CA ASP A 155 4.92 -3.51 -12.90
C ASP A 155 5.03 -4.60 -13.98
N ARG A 156 6.01 -4.45 -14.90
CA ARG A 156 6.31 -5.45 -15.93
C ARG A 156 7.02 -6.69 -15.41
N MET A 157 7.70 -6.58 -14.27
CA MET A 157 8.42 -7.70 -13.63
C MET A 157 7.51 -8.56 -12.75
N ILE A 158 6.36 -8.02 -12.32
CA ILE A 158 5.42 -8.70 -11.42
C ILE A 158 4.17 -9.08 -12.22
N PRO A 159 4.07 -10.32 -12.72
CA PRO A 159 2.91 -10.77 -13.49
C PRO A 159 1.63 -10.85 -12.62
N GLU A 160 0.47 -10.90 -13.29
CA GLU A 160 -0.85 -10.91 -12.64
C GLU A 160 -1.08 -12.16 -11.78
N GLU A 161 -0.40 -13.25 -12.10
CA GLU A 161 -0.47 -14.54 -11.40
C GLU A 161 -0.06 -14.45 -9.92
N TYR A 162 0.66 -13.40 -9.52
CA TYR A 162 0.99 -13.17 -8.10
C TYR A 162 -0.25 -12.97 -7.23
N ASP A 163 -1.37 -12.49 -7.77
CA ASP A 163 -2.64 -12.43 -7.04
C ASP A 163 -3.08 -13.83 -6.55
N VAL A 164 -3.09 -14.80 -7.44
CA VAL A 164 -3.46 -16.18 -7.10
C VAL A 164 -2.40 -16.83 -6.22
N LEU A 165 -1.12 -16.59 -6.50
CA LEU A 165 -0.01 -17.16 -5.75
C LEU A 165 -0.02 -16.71 -4.29
N THR A 166 -0.18 -15.42 -4.00
CA THR A 166 -0.19 -14.90 -2.63
C THR A 166 -1.32 -15.49 -1.80
N ARG A 167 -2.53 -15.60 -2.36
CA ARG A 167 -3.66 -16.24 -1.67
C ARG A 167 -3.42 -17.72 -1.39
N LYS A 168 -2.88 -18.47 -2.38
CA LYS A 168 -2.52 -19.89 -2.18
C LYS A 168 -1.44 -20.04 -1.11
N MET A 169 -0.41 -19.23 -1.16
CA MET A 169 0.66 -19.27 -0.16
C MET A 169 0.16 -18.96 1.25
N GLY A 170 -0.81 -18.04 1.40
CA GLY A 170 -1.48 -17.80 2.68
C GLY A 170 -2.11 -19.08 3.25
N ALA A 171 -2.91 -19.78 2.44
CA ALA A 171 -3.53 -21.06 2.85
C ALA A 171 -2.49 -22.15 3.21
N TYR A 172 -1.41 -22.27 2.43
CA TYR A 172 -0.34 -23.22 2.73
C TYR A 172 0.47 -22.83 3.97
N THR A 173 0.61 -21.54 4.26
CA THR A 173 1.22 -21.03 5.49
C THR A 173 0.41 -21.46 6.73
N GLU A 174 -0.91 -21.36 6.67
CA GLU A 174 -1.78 -21.83 7.75
C GLU A 174 -1.66 -23.36 7.95
N LEU A 175 -1.67 -24.13 6.86
CA LEU A 175 -1.48 -25.58 6.91
C LEU A 175 -0.13 -25.96 7.51
N ALA A 176 0.95 -25.30 7.11
CA ALA A 176 2.28 -25.52 7.66
C ALA A 176 2.35 -25.16 9.15
N ASN A 177 1.73 -24.06 9.57
CA ASN A 177 1.69 -23.65 10.99
C ASN A 177 1.00 -24.70 11.90
N VAL A 178 -0.05 -25.34 11.40
CA VAL A 178 -0.78 -26.37 12.15
C VAL A 178 0.02 -27.68 12.23
N ASN A 179 0.63 -28.09 11.14
CA ASN A 179 1.15 -29.46 10.98
C ASN A 179 2.67 -29.58 11.19
N ILE A 180 3.45 -28.52 11.04
CA ILE A 180 4.91 -28.52 11.28
C ILE A 180 5.20 -27.75 12.56
N LYS A 181 5.74 -28.41 13.58
CA LYS A 181 6.03 -27.79 14.88
C LYS A 181 7.35 -27.00 14.86
N SER A 182 8.35 -27.46 14.10
CA SER A 182 9.63 -26.79 13.95
C SER A 182 9.51 -25.51 13.11
N PRO A 183 9.83 -24.32 13.66
CA PRO A 183 9.82 -23.06 12.90
C PRO A 183 10.75 -23.09 11.67
N ALA A 184 11.94 -23.68 11.81
CA ALA A 184 12.91 -23.79 10.73
C ALA A 184 12.37 -24.64 9.56
N LEU A 185 11.76 -25.81 9.85
CA LEU A 185 11.16 -26.64 8.80
C LEU A 185 9.95 -25.99 8.14
N ARG A 186 9.20 -25.14 8.87
CA ARG A 186 8.11 -24.34 8.26
C ARG A 186 8.65 -23.35 7.24
N GLU A 187 9.70 -22.62 7.62
CA GLU A 187 10.35 -21.65 6.72
C GLU A 187 10.88 -22.35 5.47
N GLU A 188 11.62 -23.45 5.64
CA GLU A 188 12.13 -24.25 4.52
C GLU A 188 11.02 -24.76 3.59
N ALA A 189 9.91 -25.26 4.16
CA ALA A 189 8.77 -25.76 3.40
C ALA A 189 8.12 -24.65 2.57
N LEU A 190 7.90 -23.47 3.17
CA LEU A 190 7.30 -22.34 2.49
C LEU A 190 8.22 -21.78 1.40
N ASP A 191 9.52 -21.72 1.65
CA ASP A 191 10.51 -21.31 0.64
C ASP A 191 10.56 -22.29 -0.55
N GLU A 192 10.46 -23.62 -0.29
CA GLU A 192 10.40 -24.61 -1.36
C GLU A 192 9.12 -24.44 -2.19
N LEU A 193 7.97 -24.19 -1.57
CA LEU A 193 6.71 -23.91 -2.27
C LEU A 193 6.82 -22.69 -3.18
N VAL A 194 7.41 -21.60 -2.70
CA VAL A 194 7.63 -20.39 -3.51
C VAL A 194 8.56 -20.71 -4.70
N LYS A 195 9.67 -21.43 -4.49
CA LYS A 195 10.58 -21.83 -5.56
C LYS A 195 9.87 -22.67 -6.63
N VAL A 196 9.02 -23.63 -6.20
CA VAL A 196 8.21 -24.45 -7.11
C VAL A 196 7.26 -23.59 -7.93
N ALA A 197 6.58 -22.63 -7.30
CA ALA A 197 5.68 -21.72 -8.00
C ALA A 197 6.43 -20.84 -9.02
N LEU A 198 7.54 -20.22 -8.61
CA LEU A 198 8.33 -19.32 -9.48
C LEU A 198 8.91 -20.07 -10.68
N SER A 199 9.36 -21.33 -10.51
CA SER A 199 9.84 -22.16 -11.61
C SER A 199 8.73 -22.52 -12.61
N ASN A 200 7.47 -22.40 -12.23
CA ASN A 200 6.28 -22.69 -13.02
C ASN A 200 5.45 -21.41 -13.30
N LYS A 201 6.09 -20.30 -13.64
CA LYS A 201 5.46 -19.00 -14.00
C LYS A 201 4.46 -18.51 -12.94
N CYS A 202 4.84 -18.55 -11.68
CA CYS A 202 4.03 -18.17 -10.52
C CYS A 202 2.76 -19.04 -10.30
N VAL A 203 2.67 -20.21 -10.92
CA VAL A 203 1.55 -21.14 -10.75
C VAL A 203 1.94 -22.25 -9.77
N LEU A 204 1.27 -22.30 -8.63
CA LEU A 204 1.43 -23.38 -7.66
C LEU A 204 0.35 -24.44 -7.86
N ASP A 205 0.78 -25.61 -8.37
CA ASP A 205 -0.07 -26.78 -8.53
C ASP A 205 -0.27 -27.47 -7.17
N ASP A 206 -1.53 -27.79 -6.81
CA ASP A 206 -1.86 -28.32 -5.48
C ASP A 206 -1.24 -29.71 -5.22
N LYS A 207 -1.07 -30.56 -6.26
CA LYS A 207 -0.41 -31.86 -6.08
C LYS A 207 1.07 -31.71 -5.75
N LYS A 208 1.73 -30.75 -6.43
CA LYS A 208 3.14 -30.45 -6.14
C LYS A 208 3.30 -29.83 -4.76
N ALA A 209 2.40 -28.90 -4.41
CA ALA A 209 2.43 -28.25 -3.10
C ALA A 209 2.23 -29.24 -1.96
N ASN A 210 1.24 -30.12 -2.06
CA ASN A 210 0.99 -31.15 -1.05
C ASN A 210 2.18 -32.10 -0.92
N LYS A 211 2.83 -32.49 -2.03
CA LYS A 211 4.03 -33.32 -1.99
C LYS A 211 5.19 -32.66 -1.24
N VAL A 212 5.36 -31.36 -1.41
CA VAL A 212 6.36 -30.57 -0.64
C VAL A 212 6.00 -30.60 0.84
N LEU A 213 4.77 -30.25 1.21
CA LEU A 213 4.34 -30.24 2.60
C LEU A 213 4.45 -31.61 3.27
N ASP A 214 4.03 -32.70 2.60
CA ASP A 214 4.11 -34.05 3.12
C ASP A 214 5.56 -34.49 3.45
N LYS A 215 6.53 -34.04 2.65
CA LYS A 215 7.96 -34.24 2.92
C LYS A 215 8.33 -33.64 4.28
N TYR A 216 7.98 -32.38 4.50
CA TYR A 216 8.32 -31.66 5.74
C TYR A 216 7.50 -32.11 6.95
N TYR A 217 6.25 -32.57 6.76
CA TYR A 217 5.46 -33.18 7.83
C TYR A 217 6.11 -34.46 8.36
N ARG A 218 6.60 -35.32 7.45
CA ARG A 218 7.30 -36.56 7.82
C ARG A 218 8.62 -36.26 8.51
N GLU A 219 9.38 -35.30 8.05
CA GLU A 219 10.64 -34.89 8.63
C GLU A 219 10.46 -34.33 10.05
N ASP A 220 9.48 -33.45 10.26
CA ASP A 220 9.16 -32.90 11.59
C ASP A 220 8.71 -33.99 12.55
N ALA A 221 7.90 -34.95 12.10
CA ALA A 221 7.48 -36.10 12.90
C ALA A 221 8.66 -36.99 13.29
N ALA A 222 9.57 -37.27 12.35
CA ALA A 222 10.77 -38.07 12.61
C ALA A 222 11.70 -37.39 13.64
N ARG A 223 11.93 -36.08 13.53
CA ARG A 223 12.75 -35.33 14.49
C ARG A 223 12.15 -35.35 15.91
N ARG A 224 10.83 -35.30 16.04
CA ARG A 224 10.15 -35.36 17.35
C ARG A 224 10.20 -36.76 17.99
N ASN A 225 10.19 -37.81 17.19
CA ASN A 225 10.26 -39.17 17.69
C ASN A 225 11.69 -39.60 18.08
N SER A 226 12.69 -38.80 17.71
CA SER A 226 14.11 -39.06 18.00
C SER A 226 14.63 -38.27 19.23
N GLN A 227 13.76 -37.45 19.84
CA GLN A 227 14.01 -36.70 21.09
C GLN A 227 13.28 -37.37 22.25
#